data_4b9058ed3c81c55a2c84fdce5b01d489
#
_entry.id   4b9058ed3c81c55a2c84fdce5b01d489
#
_cell.length_a   1.000
_cell.length_b   1.000
_cell.length_c   1.000
_cell.angle_alpha   90.00
_cell.angle_beta   90.00
_cell.angle_gamma   90.00
#
_symmetry.space_group_name_H-M   'P 1'
#
loop_
_entity.id
_entity.type
_entity.pdbx_description
1 polymer ?
#
loop_
_entity_poly.entity_id
_entity_poly.type
_entity_poly.pdbx_seq_one_letter_code
_entity_poly.pdbx_strand_id
1 'polypeptide(L)'
;MSNNERSPLPIGLAKKRGSDKQRRKPDLRIRRTRSLLSNALIALMQDKSIDKITVQEVLDSATVGRSTFYLHYRDKEDLFLCVLEDGLEMWSTALLRKQEKSYRVAPVAEFFMHVGDAKKLYRALVDSGRIHAFFELAQGYFARGIARRLKDMGLKNLVQSELDACSHALAGNLLSLLKWWLDRGARESPKAMDELFHRMAWNGLQSKSKLRWTIPVLG
;
A
#
# COMPACT_ATOMS: atom_id res chain seq x y z
N MET A 1 5.44 51.16 55.97
CA MET A 1 5.02 49.86 55.47
C MET A 1 4.90 50.01 53.97
N SER A 2 5.94 49.69 53.25
CA SER A 2 6.01 49.89 51.81
C SER A 2 6.56 48.62 51.21
N ASN A 3 5.72 47.86 50.48
CA ASN A 3 6.14 46.71 49.73
C ASN A 3 6.59 47.16 48.33
N ASN A 4 7.81 46.79 48.03
CA ASN A 4 8.50 47.05 46.77
C ASN A 4 8.36 45.82 45.91
N GLU A 5 7.46 45.83 44.93
CA GLU A 5 7.32 44.76 43.89
C GLU A 5 8.23 45.10 42.69
N ARG A 6 9.26 44.28 42.54
CA ARG A 6 10.12 44.30 41.37
C ARG A 6 9.55 43.43 40.27
N SER A 7 9.16 43.99 39.14
CA SER A 7 8.82 43.27 37.90
C SER A 7 10.05 42.57 37.33
N PRO A 8 9.94 41.32 36.82
CA PRO A 8 11.01 40.68 36.10
C PRO A 8 11.07 41.12 34.64
N LEU A 9 12.28 41.31 34.14
CA LEU A 9 12.62 41.65 32.76
C LEU A 9 12.28 40.50 31.78
N PRO A 10 11.98 40.79 30.52
CA PRO A 10 11.64 39.77 29.51
C PRO A 10 12.91 39.04 29.04
N ILE A 11 12.88 37.73 29.15
CA ILE A 11 13.92 36.83 28.63
C ILE A 11 13.84 36.78 27.11
N GLY A 12 14.94 37.19 26.47
CA GLY A 12 15.07 37.24 25.03
C GLY A 12 14.88 35.90 24.33
N LEU A 13 14.00 35.88 23.35
CA LEU A 13 13.82 34.81 22.39
C LEU A 13 15.05 34.68 21.48
N ALA A 14 15.95 33.78 21.82
CA ALA A 14 17.03 33.36 20.93
C ALA A 14 16.44 32.61 19.71
N LYS A 15 16.56 33.23 18.54
CA LYS A 15 16.24 32.62 17.24
C LYS A 15 17.10 31.37 17.00
N LYS A 16 16.54 30.16 17.18
CA LYS A 16 17.11 28.93 16.64
C LYS A 16 16.83 28.85 15.12
N ARG A 17 17.62 29.53 14.32
CA ARG A 17 17.77 29.25 12.89
C ARG A 17 19.00 28.37 12.73
N GLY A 18 18.82 27.06 12.47
CA GLY A 18 19.95 26.22 12.10
C GLY A 18 19.81 24.73 12.35
N SER A 19 18.67 24.08 12.03
CA SER A 19 18.63 22.60 12.18
C SER A 19 17.89 21.84 11.07
N ASP A 20 17.32 22.51 10.06
CA ASP A 20 16.45 21.85 9.09
C ASP A 20 17.20 21.25 7.87
N LYS A 21 18.40 21.71 7.57
CA LYS A 21 19.20 21.18 6.44
C LYS A 21 19.97 19.89 6.78
N GLN A 22 20.28 19.61 8.03
CA GLN A 22 21.05 18.43 8.43
C GLN A 22 20.20 17.17 8.62
N ARG A 23 18.91 17.28 8.90
CA ARG A 23 17.98 16.14 8.99
C ARG A 23 17.57 15.55 7.64
N ARG A 24 17.59 16.32 6.55
CA ARG A 24 17.19 15.85 5.21
C ARG A 24 18.21 14.94 4.52
N LYS A 25 19.49 15.09 4.79
CA LYS A 25 20.55 14.28 4.15
C LYS A 25 20.56 12.81 4.60
N PRO A 26 20.40 12.47 5.89
CA PRO A 26 20.27 11.07 6.31
C PRO A 26 19.09 10.36 5.69
N ASP A 27 17.92 11.00 5.63
CA ASP A 27 16.69 10.44 5.07
C ASP A 27 16.83 10.11 3.57
N LEU A 28 17.44 10.97 2.77
CA LEU A 28 17.68 10.72 1.34
C LEU A 28 18.66 9.56 1.10
N ARG A 29 19.68 9.41 1.94
CA ARG A 29 20.61 8.26 1.86
C ARG A 29 19.91 6.96 2.19
N ILE A 30 19.14 6.93 3.26
CA ILE A 30 18.34 5.80 3.69
C ILE A 30 17.39 5.37 2.57
N ARG A 31 16.62 6.31 2.03
CA ARG A 31 15.69 6.03 0.92
C ARG A 31 16.39 5.49 -0.32
N ARG A 32 17.52 6.08 -0.70
CA ARG A 32 18.31 5.61 -1.84
C ARG A 32 18.80 4.18 -1.64
N THR A 33 19.35 3.85 -0.46
CA THR A 33 19.82 2.50 -0.15
C THR A 33 18.66 1.49 -0.18
N ARG A 34 17.53 1.81 0.44
CA ARG A 34 16.34 0.95 0.40
C ARG A 34 15.87 0.73 -1.03
N SER A 35 15.79 1.78 -1.85
CA SER A 35 15.41 1.67 -3.26
C SER A 35 16.36 0.79 -4.07
N LEU A 36 17.68 0.90 -3.86
CA LEU A 36 18.67 0.05 -4.53
C LEU A 36 18.48 -1.43 -4.17
N LEU A 37 18.31 -1.74 -2.88
CA LEU A 37 18.09 -3.10 -2.40
C LEU A 37 16.76 -3.68 -2.89
N SER A 38 15.68 -2.89 -2.85
CA SER A 38 14.37 -3.29 -3.36
C SER A 38 14.40 -3.60 -4.85
N ASN A 39 15.01 -2.72 -5.65
CA ASN A 39 15.13 -2.91 -7.10
C ASN A 39 15.98 -4.14 -7.44
N ALA A 40 17.07 -4.36 -6.72
CA ALA A 40 17.92 -5.54 -6.89
C ALA A 40 17.16 -6.84 -6.60
N LEU A 41 16.40 -6.89 -5.50
CA LEU A 41 15.57 -8.04 -5.18
C LEU A 41 14.51 -8.30 -6.24
N ILE A 42 13.77 -7.26 -6.68
CA ILE A 42 12.75 -7.36 -7.73
C ILE A 42 13.37 -7.89 -9.04
N ALA A 43 14.53 -7.39 -9.43
CA ALA A 43 15.24 -7.84 -10.62
C ALA A 43 15.61 -9.34 -10.53
N LEU A 44 16.19 -9.78 -9.42
CA LEU A 44 16.53 -11.18 -9.19
C LEU A 44 15.31 -12.10 -9.19
N MET A 45 14.17 -11.63 -8.68
CA MET A 45 12.91 -12.39 -8.66
C MET A 45 12.27 -12.56 -10.04
N GLN A 46 12.76 -11.88 -11.08
CA GLN A 46 12.33 -12.14 -12.47
C GLN A 46 12.84 -13.50 -12.98
N ASP A 47 13.96 -13.99 -12.45
CA ASP A 47 14.64 -15.16 -12.97
C ASP A 47 14.65 -16.35 -12.00
N LYS A 48 14.43 -16.11 -10.69
CA LYS A 48 14.43 -17.17 -9.69
C LYS A 48 13.50 -16.90 -8.52
N SER A 49 13.03 -17.98 -7.90
CA SER A 49 12.23 -17.92 -6.68
C SER A 49 13.00 -17.23 -5.55
N ILE A 50 12.26 -16.47 -4.70
CA ILE A 50 12.80 -15.81 -3.52
C ILE A 50 13.60 -16.74 -2.62
N ASP A 51 13.21 -18.01 -2.50
CA ASP A 51 13.90 -19.00 -1.64
C ASP A 51 15.32 -19.29 -2.13
N LYS A 52 15.54 -19.21 -3.44
CA LYS A 52 16.85 -19.45 -4.09
C LYS A 52 17.73 -18.19 -4.16
N ILE A 53 17.20 -17.02 -3.85
CA ILE A 53 17.97 -15.78 -3.81
C ILE A 53 18.71 -15.70 -2.47
N THR A 54 20.00 -15.37 -2.51
CA THR A 54 20.82 -15.12 -1.32
C THR A 54 20.94 -13.64 -1.02
N VAL A 55 21.20 -13.28 0.24
CA VAL A 55 21.51 -11.89 0.61
C VAL A 55 22.70 -11.37 -0.20
N GLN A 56 23.73 -12.22 -0.43
CA GLN A 56 24.92 -11.81 -1.18
C GLN A 56 24.58 -11.38 -2.61
N GLU A 57 23.74 -12.12 -3.32
CA GLU A 57 23.29 -11.74 -4.67
C GLU A 57 22.56 -10.40 -4.70
N VAL A 58 21.73 -10.14 -3.68
CA VAL A 58 21.06 -8.82 -3.55
C VAL A 58 22.08 -7.71 -3.33
N LEU A 59 23.08 -7.93 -2.47
CA LEU A 59 24.14 -6.95 -2.18
C LEU A 59 24.97 -6.64 -3.42
N ASP A 60 25.37 -7.67 -4.17
CA ASP A 60 26.17 -7.55 -5.38
C ASP A 60 25.39 -6.80 -6.46
N SER A 61 24.12 -7.16 -6.67
CA SER A 61 23.22 -6.50 -7.62
C SER A 61 22.93 -5.04 -7.25
N ALA A 62 22.76 -4.75 -5.94
CA ALA A 62 22.49 -3.40 -5.45
C ALA A 62 23.75 -2.53 -5.31
N THR A 63 24.95 -3.13 -5.38
CA THR A 63 26.23 -2.49 -5.05
C THR A 63 26.19 -1.85 -3.64
N VAL A 64 25.66 -2.60 -2.66
CA VAL A 64 25.50 -2.17 -1.27
C VAL A 64 26.30 -3.07 -0.35
N GLY A 65 27.03 -2.49 0.60
CA GLY A 65 27.81 -3.25 1.57
C GLY A 65 26.93 -4.00 2.58
N ARG A 66 27.42 -5.18 3.07
CA ARG A 66 26.70 -6.05 4.00
C ARG A 66 26.30 -5.33 5.29
N SER A 67 27.18 -4.55 5.89
CA SER A 67 26.86 -3.76 7.10
C SER A 67 25.73 -2.76 6.86
N THR A 68 25.70 -2.14 5.69
CA THR A 68 24.63 -1.21 5.30
C THR A 68 23.27 -1.93 5.14
N PHE A 69 23.26 -3.14 4.59
CA PHE A 69 22.07 -3.97 4.51
C PHE A 69 21.45 -4.21 5.89
N TYR A 70 22.25 -4.70 6.85
CA TYR A 70 21.79 -5.04 8.20
C TYR A 70 21.42 -3.82 9.07
N LEU A 71 21.74 -2.59 8.62
CA LEU A 71 21.17 -1.37 9.21
C LEU A 71 19.71 -1.13 8.81
N HIS A 72 19.24 -1.77 7.72
CA HIS A 72 17.91 -1.53 7.15
C HIS A 72 16.98 -2.75 7.25
N TYR A 73 17.54 -3.95 7.18
CA TYR A 73 16.80 -5.21 7.10
C TYR A 73 17.47 -6.29 7.95
N ARG A 74 16.68 -7.08 8.64
CA ARG A 74 17.18 -8.21 9.45
C ARG A 74 17.70 -9.35 8.59
N ASP A 75 17.00 -9.62 7.49
CA ASP A 75 17.28 -10.68 6.55
C ASP A 75 16.62 -10.41 5.19
N LYS A 76 16.72 -11.36 4.29
CA LYS A 76 16.13 -11.31 2.96
C LYS A 76 14.59 -11.26 3.00
N GLU A 77 13.99 -11.97 3.94
CA GLU A 77 12.53 -12.02 4.10
C GLU A 77 11.98 -10.69 4.55
N ASP A 78 12.68 -10.01 5.46
CA ASP A 78 12.33 -8.66 5.91
C ASP A 78 12.38 -7.65 4.76
N LEU A 79 13.42 -7.69 3.92
CA LEU A 79 13.49 -6.90 2.69
C LEU A 79 12.32 -7.22 1.75
N PHE A 80 12.01 -8.50 1.53
CA PHE A 80 10.93 -8.94 0.65
C PHE A 80 9.57 -8.42 1.12
N LEU A 81 9.27 -8.56 2.41
CA LEU A 81 8.03 -8.04 2.98
C LEU A 81 7.92 -6.52 2.80
N CYS A 82 8.99 -5.77 3.08
CA CYS A 82 9.01 -4.33 2.86
C CYS A 82 8.76 -3.96 1.39
N VAL A 83 9.33 -4.72 0.43
CA VAL A 83 9.09 -4.50 -1.01
C VAL A 83 7.61 -4.69 -1.36
N LEU A 84 6.97 -5.74 -0.83
CA LEU A 84 5.55 -5.98 -1.04
C LEU A 84 4.69 -4.88 -0.43
N GLU A 85 4.97 -4.49 0.81
CA GLU A 85 4.23 -3.45 1.53
C GLU A 85 4.33 -2.09 0.85
N ASP A 86 5.55 -1.67 0.45
CA ASP A 86 5.77 -0.42 -0.28
C ASP A 86 5.00 -0.39 -1.61
N GLY A 87 4.98 -1.50 -2.34
CA GLY A 87 4.20 -1.66 -3.57
C GLY A 87 2.70 -1.58 -3.33
N LEU A 88 2.19 -2.30 -2.32
CA LEU A 88 0.77 -2.31 -1.98
C LEU A 88 0.29 -0.95 -1.48
N GLU A 89 1.07 -0.24 -0.66
CA GLU A 89 0.75 1.13 -0.22
C GLU A 89 0.73 2.09 -1.42
N MET A 90 1.67 1.95 -2.34
CA MET A 90 1.70 2.76 -3.57
C MET A 90 0.43 2.57 -4.40
N TRP A 91 0.02 1.33 -4.65
CA TRP A 91 -1.14 1.02 -5.48
C TRP A 91 -2.46 1.33 -4.76
N SER A 92 -2.60 0.96 -3.49
CA SER A 92 -3.83 1.21 -2.75
C SER A 92 -4.17 2.70 -2.57
N THR A 93 -3.16 3.57 -2.63
CA THR A 93 -3.33 5.03 -2.48
C THR A 93 -3.18 5.81 -3.80
N ALA A 94 -3.03 5.13 -4.94
CA ALA A 94 -2.71 5.78 -6.23
C ALA A 94 -3.73 6.83 -6.64
N LEU A 95 -5.03 6.58 -6.49
CA LEU A 95 -6.10 7.54 -6.83
C LEU A 95 -6.08 8.77 -5.91
N LEU A 96 -5.82 8.57 -4.62
CA LEU A 96 -5.70 9.67 -3.65
C LEU A 96 -4.51 10.58 -3.97
N ARG A 97 -3.36 9.97 -4.30
CA ARG A 97 -2.14 10.72 -4.66
C ARG A 97 -2.32 11.53 -5.95
N LYS A 98 -3.09 11.02 -6.92
CA LYS A 98 -3.42 11.72 -8.16
C LYS A 98 -4.55 12.73 -7.99
N GLN A 99 -5.16 12.83 -6.80
CA GLN A 99 -6.35 13.64 -6.55
C GLN A 99 -7.46 13.36 -7.58
N GLU A 100 -7.62 12.09 -7.92
CA GLU A 100 -8.57 11.60 -8.92
C GLU A 100 -10.00 12.05 -8.56
N LYS A 101 -10.70 12.68 -9.51
CA LYS A 101 -12.08 13.17 -9.31
C LYS A 101 -13.15 12.25 -9.91
N SER A 102 -12.74 11.14 -10.50
CA SER A 102 -13.68 10.17 -11.09
C SER A 102 -14.43 9.36 -10.03
N TYR A 103 -15.39 8.56 -10.48
CA TYR A 103 -16.13 7.59 -9.65
C TYR A 103 -15.30 6.37 -9.20
N ARG A 104 -14.05 6.26 -9.61
CA ARG A 104 -13.21 5.10 -9.32
C ARG A 104 -12.84 5.03 -7.84
N VAL A 105 -13.02 3.86 -7.24
CA VAL A 105 -12.71 3.61 -5.82
C VAL A 105 -11.37 2.91 -5.61
N ALA A 106 -10.83 2.27 -6.67
CA ALA A 106 -9.53 1.61 -6.68
C ALA A 106 -8.86 1.76 -8.06
N PRO A 107 -7.53 1.75 -8.17
CA PRO A 107 -6.80 1.88 -9.44
C PRO A 107 -6.71 0.54 -10.17
N VAL A 108 -7.85 -0.07 -10.52
CA VAL A 108 -7.94 -1.45 -11.02
C VAL A 108 -7.19 -1.60 -12.34
N ALA A 109 -7.43 -0.72 -13.32
CA ALA A 109 -6.78 -0.82 -14.63
C ALA A 109 -5.26 -0.77 -14.52
N GLU A 110 -4.75 0.20 -13.76
CA GLU A 110 -3.30 0.39 -13.58
C GLU A 110 -2.68 -0.76 -12.79
N PHE A 111 -3.36 -1.25 -11.76
CA PHE A 111 -2.89 -2.37 -10.95
C PHE A 111 -2.87 -3.68 -11.76
N PHE A 112 -3.93 -3.97 -12.52
CA PHE A 112 -3.99 -5.15 -13.38
C PHE A 112 -2.94 -5.10 -14.50
N MET A 113 -2.72 -3.95 -15.11
CA MET A 113 -1.66 -3.76 -16.09
C MET A 113 -0.29 -4.06 -15.46
N HIS A 114 0.01 -3.48 -14.30
CA HIS A 114 1.27 -3.71 -13.60
C HIS A 114 1.49 -5.19 -13.23
N VAL A 115 0.48 -5.85 -12.67
CA VAL A 115 0.58 -7.28 -12.31
C VAL A 115 0.66 -8.14 -13.57
N GLY A 116 -0.05 -7.76 -14.64
CA GLY A 116 0.03 -8.42 -15.94
C GLY A 116 1.42 -8.37 -16.56
N ASP A 117 2.14 -7.24 -16.41
CA ASP A 117 3.52 -7.09 -16.85
C ASP A 117 4.49 -7.88 -15.94
N ALA A 118 4.16 -8.01 -14.66
CA ALA A 118 4.96 -8.72 -13.65
C ALA A 118 4.54 -10.20 -13.45
N LYS A 119 4.05 -10.88 -14.49
CA LYS A 119 3.58 -12.29 -14.40
C LYS A 119 4.61 -13.26 -13.82
N LYS A 120 5.89 -13.03 -14.07
CA LYS A 120 6.96 -13.87 -13.51
C LYS A 120 7.01 -13.76 -11.98
N LEU A 121 6.89 -12.54 -11.45
CA LEU A 121 6.84 -12.30 -10.01
C LEU A 121 5.61 -12.98 -9.37
N TYR A 122 4.44 -12.86 -10.02
CA TYR A 122 3.22 -13.55 -9.55
C TYR A 122 3.43 -15.07 -9.50
N ARG A 123 3.99 -15.67 -10.56
CA ARG A 123 4.32 -17.11 -10.58
C ARG A 123 5.31 -17.48 -9.47
N ALA A 124 6.35 -16.67 -9.24
CA ALA A 124 7.30 -16.91 -8.16
C ALA A 124 6.63 -16.92 -6.77
N LEU A 125 5.63 -16.07 -6.54
CA LEU A 125 4.81 -16.08 -5.32
C LEU A 125 3.94 -17.34 -5.21
N VAL A 126 3.36 -17.80 -6.31
CA VAL A 126 2.57 -19.06 -6.36
C VAL A 126 3.48 -20.24 -6.07
N ASP A 127 4.61 -20.36 -6.77
CA ASP A 127 5.54 -21.49 -6.69
C ASP A 127 6.22 -21.59 -5.31
N SER A 128 6.41 -20.46 -4.62
CA SER A 128 6.94 -20.41 -3.25
C SER A 128 5.86 -20.62 -2.16
N GLY A 129 4.59 -20.82 -2.53
CA GLY A 129 3.49 -20.98 -1.58
C GLY A 129 3.10 -19.69 -0.82
N ARG A 130 3.71 -18.54 -1.16
CA ARG A 130 3.51 -17.26 -0.46
C ARG A 130 2.31 -16.45 -0.95
N ILE A 131 1.61 -16.97 -1.96
CA ILE A 131 0.50 -16.27 -2.60
C ILE A 131 -0.64 -15.93 -1.63
N HIS A 132 -0.94 -16.81 -0.66
CA HIS A 132 -1.98 -16.54 0.34
C HIS A 132 -1.61 -15.38 1.25
N ALA A 133 -0.41 -15.38 1.80
CA ALA A 133 0.08 -14.28 2.64
C ALA A 133 0.10 -12.95 1.88
N PHE A 134 0.47 -12.98 0.59
CA PHE A 134 0.38 -11.81 -0.28
C PHE A 134 -1.06 -11.30 -0.42
N PHE A 135 -2.04 -12.18 -0.67
CA PHE A 135 -3.43 -11.78 -0.82
C PHE A 135 -4.03 -11.21 0.48
N GLU A 136 -3.71 -11.80 1.63
CA GLU A 136 -4.13 -11.28 2.94
C GLU A 136 -3.56 -9.87 3.19
N LEU A 137 -2.27 -9.71 2.96
CA LEU A 137 -1.60 -8.41 3.08
C LEU A 137 -2.22 -7.38 2.13
N ALA A 138 -2.38 -7.73 0.86
CA ALA A 138 -2.95 -6.90 -0.18
C ALA A 138 -4.39 -6.47 0.15
N GLN A 139 -5.21 -7.39 0.67
CA GLN A 139 -6.59 -7.09 1.08
C GLN A 139 -6.62 -5.99 2.15
N GLY A 140 -5.73 -6.05 3.14
CA GLY A 140 -5.64 -5.02 4.17
C GLY A 140 -5.25 -3.64 3.59
N TYR A 141 -4.27 -3.59 2.69
CA TYR A 141 -3.86 -2.33 2.04
C TYR A 141 -4.96 -1.74 1.16
N PHE A 142 -5.56 -2.54 0.29
CA PHE A 142 -6.64 -2.07 -0.58
C PHE A 142 -7.90 -1.68 0.20
N ALA A 143 -8.27 -2.41 1.26
CA ALA A 143 -9.40 -2.03 2.12
C ALA A 143 -9.19 -0.65 2.73
N ARG A 144 -8.00 -0.36 3.29
CA ARG A 144 -7.68 0.96 3.82
C ARG A 144 -7.68 2.05 2.74
N GLY A 145 -7.12 1.75 1.56
CA GLY A 145 -7.09 2.68 0.43
C GLY A 145 -8.50 3.03 -0.06
N ILE A 146 -9.35 2.02 -0.23
CA ILE A 146 -10.77 2.18 -0.65
C ILE A 146 -11.54 2.96 0.41
N ALA A 147 -11.39 2.65 1.70
CA ALA A 147 -12.06 3.38 2.78
C ALA A 147 -11.71 4.88 2.77
N ARG A 148 -10.42 5.20 2.61
CA ARG A 148 -9.96 6.60 2.46
C ARG A 148 -10.58 7.26 1.23
N ARG A 149 -10.61 6.53 0.10
CA ARG A 149 -11.16 7.03 -1.15
C ARG A 149 -12.67 7.30 -1.06
N LEU A 150 -13.44 6.39 -0.47
CA LEU A 150 -14.88 6.57 -0.26
C LEU A 150 -15.19 7.76 0.64
N LYS A 151 -14.39 8.01 1.67
CA LYS A 151 -14.47 9.22 2.50
C LYS A 151 -14.16 10.50 1.72
N ASP A 152 -13.11 10.48 0.90
CA ASP A 152 -12.72 11.61 0.04
C ASP A 152 -13.79 11.96 -0.99
N MET A 153 -14.51 10.95 -1.52
CA MET A 153 -15.65 11.12 -2.43
C MET A 153 -16.93 11.63 -1.73
N GLY A 154 -16.90 11.83 -0.42
CA GLY A 154 -18.03 12.39 0.32
C GLY A 154 -19.12 11.40 0.70
N LEU A 155 -18.88 10.06 0.65
CA LEU A 155 -19.81 9.06 1.16
C LEU A 155 -19.83 9.08 2.70
N LYS A 156 -20.35 10.19 3.27
CA LYS A 156 -20.40 10.42 4.73
C LYS A 156 -21.54 9.69 5.43
N ASN A 157 -22.46 9.10 4.68
CA ASN A 157 -23.68 8.49 5.22
C ASN A 157 -23.48 7.03 5.71
N LEU A 158 -22.28 6.49 5.56
CA LEU A 158 -21.93 5.17 6.07
C LEU A 158 -21.42 5.29 7.51
N VAL A 159 -21.99 4.52 8.44
CA VAL A 159 -21.36 4.33 9.75
C VAL A 159 -19.99 3.68 9.57
N GLN A 160 -19.06 3.93 10.50
CA GLN A 160 -17.67 3.46 10.36
C GLN A 160 -17.59 1.96 10.10
N SER A 161 -18.36 1.14 10.84
CA SER A 161 -18.39 -0.31 10.66
C SER A 161 -18.88 -0.76 9.27
N GLU A 162 -19.84 -0.04 8.69
CA GLU A 162 -20.29 -0.32 7.33
C GLU A 162 -19.27 0.08 6.28
N LEU A 163 -18.58 1.22 6.48
CA LEU A 163 -17.51 1.63 5.61
C LEU A 163 -16.36 0.62 5.62
N ASP A 164 -15.98 0.13 6.80
CA ASP A 164 -14.92 -0.86 6.96
C ASP A 164 -15.32 -2.19 6.29
N ALA A 165 -16.55 -2.67 6.51
CA ALA A 165 -17.07 -3.88 5.90
C ALA A 165 -17.15 -3.77 4.37
N CYS A 166 -17.71 -2.67 3.84
CA CYS A 166 -17.78 -2.42 2.39
C CYS A 166 -16.39 -2.35 1.76
N SER A 167 -15.46 -1.64 2.41
CA SER A 167 -14.09 -1.51 1.89
C SER A 167 -13.35 -2.84 1.88
N HIS A 168 -13.56 -3.67 2.89
CA HIS A 168 -13.01 -5.03 2.96
C HIS A 168 -13.59 -5.94 1.87
N ALA A 169 -14.91 -5.91 1.68
CA ALA A 169 -15.59 -6.66 0.63
C ALA A 169 -15.13 -6.24 -0.78
N LEU A 170 -14.99 -4.92 -1.02
CA LEU A 170 -14.48 -4.41 -2.29
C LEU A 170 -13.02 -4.78 -2.54
N ALA A 171 -12.17 -4.77 -1.51
CA ALA A 171 -10.79 -5.23 -1.61
C ALA A 171 -10.73 -6.73 -1.94
N GLY A 172 -11.55 -7.56 -1.28
CA GLY A 172 -11.68 -8.98 -1.60
C GLY A 172 -12.15 -9.22 -3.03
N ASN A 173 -13.16 -8.47 -3.49
CA ASN A 173 -13.63 -8.53 -4.89
C ASN A 173 -12.52 -8.19 -5.88
N LEU A 174 -11.76 -7.09 -5.65
CA LEU A 174 -10.63 -6.70 -6.47
C LEU A 174 -9.61 -7.84 -6.63
N LEU A 175 -9.21 -8.45 -5.51
CA LEU A 175 -8.19 -9.50 -5.50
C LEU A 175 -8.71 -10.83 -6.07
N SER A 176 -9.95 -11.18 -5.82
CA SER A 176 -10.59 -12.35 -6.45
C SER A 176 -10.69 -12.18 -7.96
N LEU A 177 -11.04 -10.98 -8.43
CA LEU A 177 -11.09 -10.65 -9.85
C LEU A 177 -9.69 -10.68 -10.48
N LEU A 178 -8.67 -10.17 -9.79
CA LEU A 178 -7.28 -10.24 -10.23
C LEU A 178 -6.82 -11.70 -10.38
N LYS A 179 -7.06 -12.52 -9.35
CA LYS A 179 -6.70 -13.94 -9.39
C LYS A 179 -7.38 -14.64 -10.56
N TRP A 180 -8.69 -14.50 -10.71
CA TRP A 180 -9.44 -15.06 -11.80
C TRP A 180 -8.89 -14.66 -13.16
N TRP A 181 -8.56 -13.38 -13.34
CA TRP A 181 -8.01 -12.85 -14.59
C TRP A 181 -6.62 -13.42 -14.91
N LEU A 182 -5.74 -13.56 -13.91
CA LEU A 182 -4.41 -14.15 -14.07
C LEU A 182 -4.48 -15.65 -14.39
N ASP A 183 -5.34 -16.40 -13.69
CA ASP A 183 -5.53 -17.85 -13.90
C ASP A 183 -6.04 -18.15 -15.33
N ARG A 184 -6.76 -17.24 -15.96
CA ARG A 184 -7.23 -17.34 -17.35
C ARG A 184 -6.26 -16.78 -18.38
N GLY A 185 -5.06 -16.41 -17.97
CA GLY A 185 -4.00 -15.91 -18.86
C GLY A 185 -4.11 -14.43 -19.21
N ALA A 186 -4.88 -13.65 -18.42
CA ALA A 186 -5.03 -12.20 -18.58
C ALA A 186 -5.55 -11.80 -19.99
N ARG A 187 -6.62 -12.45 -20.44
CA ARG A 187 -7.18 -12.29 -21.79
C ARG A 187 -7.94 -10.98 -21.98
N GLU A 188 -8.68 -10.57 -20.96
CA GLU A 188 -9.45 -9.34 -20.95
C GLU A 188 -8.51 -8.15 -20.71
N SER A 189 -8.86 -6.98 -21.29
CA SER A 189 -8.04 -5.80 -21.07
C SER A 189 -8.15 -5.31 -19.59
N PRO A 190 -7.09 -4.74 -19.02
CA PRO A 190 -7.15 -4.13 -17.69
C PRO A 190 -8.26 -3.08 -17.55
N LYS A 191 -8.57 -2.36 -18.65
CA LYS A 191 -9.67 -1.39 -18.68
C LYS A 191 -11.04 -2.08 -18.54
N ALA A 192 -11.26 -3.21 -19.22
CA ALA A 192 -12.50 -3.97 -19.07
C ALA A 192 -12.68 -4.50 -17.64
N MET A 193 -11.59 -4.91 -16.99
CA MET A 193 -11.60 -5.32 -15.59
C MET A 193 -11.93 -4.15 -14.64
N ASP A 194 -11.40 -2.97 -14.91
CA ASP A 194 -11.72 -1.75 -14.16
C ASP A 194 -13.21 -1.39 -14.28
N GLU A 195 -13.76 -1.40 -15.47
CA GLU A 195 -15.18 -1.13 -15.73
C GLU A 195 -16.08 -2.15 -15.05
N LEU A 196 -15.74 -3.44 -15.11
CA LEU A 196 -16.47 -4.51 -14.45
C LEU A 196 -16.46 -4.34 -12.92
N PHE A 197 -15.28 -4.13 -12.34
CA PHE A 197 -15.13 -3.93 -10.91
C PHE A 197 -15.97 -2.75 -10.41
N HIS A 198 -15.87 -1.59 -11.05
CA HIS A 198 -16.57 -0.39 -10.61
C HIS A 198 -18.08 -0.48 -10.81
N ARG A 199 -18.55 -1.17 -11.84
CA ARG A 199 -19.98 -1.47 -12.00
C ARG A 199 -20.51 -2.33 -10.84
N MET A 200 -19.78 -3.38 -10.43
CA MET A 200 -20.17 -4.20 -9.28
C MET A 200 -20.10 -3.39 -7.97
N ALA A 201 -19.04 -2.62 -7.78
CA ALA A 201 -18.85 -1.79 -6.59
C ALA A 201 -20.01 -0.80 -6.40
N TRP A 202 -20.39 -0.06 -7.43
CA TRP A 202 -21.46 0.95 -7.33
C TRP A 202 -22.84 0.34 -7.23
N ASN A 203 -23.13 -0.76 -7.91
CA ASN A 203 -24.41 -1.46 -7.74
C ASN A 203 -24.59 -1.95 -6.30
N GLY A 204 -23.53 -2.43 -5.66
CA GLY A 204 -23.54 -2.81 -4.24
C GLY A 204 -23.70 -1.62 -3.29
N LEU A 205 -22.98 -0.53 -3.54
CA LEU A 205 -23.00 0.67 -2.69
C LEU A 205 -24.31 1.47 -2.80
N GLN A 206 -24.93 1.51 -3.98
CA GLN A 206 -26.18 2.26 -4.23
C GLN A 206 -27.43 1.49 -3.76
N SER A 207 -27.36 0.19 -3.62
CA SER A 207 -28.49 -0.65 -3.18
C SER A 207 -28.96 -0.38 -1.74
N LYS A 208 -28.27 0.47 -0.98
CA LYS A 208 -28.54 0.78 0.43
C LYS A 208 -29.87 1.48 0.72
N SER A 209 -30.60 1.99 -0.27
CA SER A 209 -31.87 2.67 0.02
C SER A 209 -33.04 1.72 0.37
N LYS A 210 -32.87 0.39 0.25
CA LYS A 210 -33.97 -0.57 0.41
C LYS A 210 -33.72 -1.77 1.34
N LEU A 211 -32.50 -2.00 1.84
CA LEU A 211 -32.21 -3.11 2.72
C LEU A 211 -31.99 -2.65 4.17
N ARG A 212 -33.07 -2.63 4.96
CA ARG A 212 -32.97 -2.75 6.43
C ARG A 212 -32.56 -4.21 6.72
N TRP A 213 -31.33 -4.39 7.15
CA TRP A 213 -30.90 -5.67 7.69
C TRP A 213 -31.60 -5.88 9.04
N THR A 214 -32.68 -6.68 9.05
CA THR A 214 -33.16 -7.29 10.29
C THR A 214 -32.29 -8.53 10.48
N ILE A 215 -31.30 -8.47 11.38
CA ILE A 215 -30.60 -9.67 11.80
C ILE A 215 -31.59 -10.51 12.59
N PRO A 216 -31.89 -11.76 12.17
CA PRO A 216 -32.64 -12.67 13.04
C PRO A 216 -31.74 -12.94 14.25
N VAL A 217 -32.19 -12.56 15.43
CA VAL A 217 -31.57 -13.00 16.68
C VAL A 217 -31.80 -14.51 16.71
N LEU A 218 -30.75 -15.28 16.44
CA LEU A 218 -30.76 -16.73 16.71
C LEU A 218 -30.86 -16.90 18.22
N GLY A 219 -32.04 -17.31 18.69
CA GLY A 219 -32.30 -17.75 20.05
C GLY A 219 -31.64 -19.10 20.36
#